data_ce649dbbfcee632be1e3a88c96c893a4
#
_entry.id   ce649dbbfcee632be1e3a88c96c893a4
#
_cell.length_a   1.000
_cell.length_b   1.000
_cell.length_c   1.000
_cell.angle_alpha   90.00
_cell.angle_beta   90.00
_cell.angle_gamma   90.00
#
_symmetry.space_group_name_H-M   'P 1'
#
loop_
_entity.id
_entity.type
_entity.pdbx_description
1 polymer ?
#
loop_
_entity_poly.entity_id
_entity_poly.type
_entity_poly.pdbx_seq_one_letter_code
_entity_poly.pdbx_strand_id
1 'polypeptide(L)'
;MASMEPTRQANGAPPLAEPGQPASQPLPSERGYAQRPRRGALGGRPLLWVALTSLAGLVALFFVSRAVRSHAAEPPAIRIPLPAFELTDQRGQRFGLEQLRGRVWIADFIFTTCPTVCPKLTQRMKEIEQRSRDLGGALHLVTFTVDPENDTPEVLAQYAASQGLPLERWTLLTGPLDQIESTILKGFKIAMGKKESSPGIFSIFHGERLVLVDQEGAIRGYYEANDEGIPAILRDAGALVK
;
A
#
# COMPACT_ATOMS: atom_id res chain seq x y z
N MET A 1 64.39 -0.33 -0.05
CA MET A 1 65.04 0.17 -1.28
C MET A 1 64.14 1.23 -1.80
N ALA A 2 64.46 2.38 -1.51
CA ALA A 2 65.23 3.42 -2.15
C ALA A 2 64.25 4.20 -3.03
N SER A 3 63.89 5.36 -2.64
CA SER A 3 64.60 6.67 -2.79
C SER A 3 64.20 7.27 -4.15
N MET A 4 63.89 8.47 -4.39
CA MET A 4 64.28 9.72 -3.82
C MET A 4 63.50 10.84 -4.55
N GLU A 5 63.06 11.80 -3.84
CA GLU A 5 63.03 13.22 -4.26
C GLU A 5 64.43 13.66 -4.79
N PRO A 6 64.71 14.86 -5.25
CA PRO A 6 64.06 16.14 -5.02
C PRO A 6 64.28 17.23 -6.11
N THR A 7 63.82 18.45 -5.79
CA THR A 7 64.50 19.75 -5.87
C THR A 7 64.25 20.60 -7.14
N ARG A 8 63.93 21.80 -7.05
CA ARG A 8 64.34 23.07 -6.48
C ARG A 8 64.35 24.21 -7.50
N GLN A 9 63.86 25.34 -7.07
CA GLN A 9 64.42 26.70 -7.15
C GLN A 9 64.40 27.40 -8.53
N ALA A 10 64.30 28.68 -8.64
CA ALA A 10 64.15 29.83 -7.77
C ALA A 10 64.12 31.11 -8.62
N ASN A 11 63.58 32.13 -8.07
CA ASN A 11 64.07 33.52 -8.12
C ASN A 11 64.04 34.39 -9.39
N GLY A 12 63.53 35.56 -9.17
CA GLY A 12 64.00 36.77 -9.85
C GLY A 12 63.06 37.95 -9.78
N ALA A 13 63.16 38.72 -8.75
CA ALA A 13 62.63 40.09 -8.65
C ALA A 13 63.69 41.10 -9.06
N PRO A 14 63.46 42.39 -8.94
CA PRO A 14 63.00 43.37 -9.92
C PRO A 14 64.15 44.27 -10.37
N PRO A 15 64.03 45.38 -11.01
CA PRO A 15 64.04 46.71 -10.36
C PRO A 15 63.29 47.86 -11.11
N LEU A 16 62.80 48.80 -10.33
CA LEU A 16 63.08 50.22 -10.10
C LEU A 16 62.90 51.24 -11.26
N ALA A 17 62.06 52.17 -10.98
CA ALA A 17 62.15 53.59 -10.72
C ALA A 17 62.12 54.55 -11.92
N GLU A 18 61.09 55.35 -11.95
CA GLU A 18 60.97 56.84 -11.87
C GLU A 18 61.73 57.71 -12.89
N PRO A 19 61.42 58.98 -13.13
CA PRO A 19 60.31 59.87 -12.74
C PRO A 19 59.88 60.87 -13.81
N GLY A 20 58.86 61.69 -13.54
CA GLY A 20 58.66 62.89 -14.32
C GLY A 20 57.24 63.49 -14.26
N GLN A 21 57.01 64.31 -13.27
CA GLN A 21 55.94 65.36 -13.26
C GLN A 21 56.34 66.49 -14.25
N PRO A 22 55.42 67.45 -14.65
CA PRO A 22 54.55 68.17 -13.72
C PRO A 22 53.19 68.60 -14.31
N ALA A 23 52.34 68.92 -13.34
CA ALA A 23 51.29 69.89 -13.24
C ALA A 23 50.81 70.70 -14.46
N SER A 24 49.51 70.71 -14.63
CA SER A 24 48.73 71.94 -14.85
C SER A 24 47.24 71.70 -14.52
N GLN A 25 46.84 72.33 -13.41
CA GLN A 25 45.46 72.85 -13.28
C GLN A 25 45.30 74.05 -14.22
N PRO A 26 44.12 74.51 -14.67
CA PRO A 26 43.06 74.95 -13.79
C PRO A 26 41.58 74.86 -14.37
N LEU A 27 40.70 75.03 -13.45
CA LEU A 27 39.56 75.92 -13.36
C LEU A 27 38.18 75.52 -13.85
N PRO A 28 37.14 76.08 -13.20
CA PRO A 28 35.90 75.50 -12.92
C PRO A 28 34.75 76.13 -13.76
N SER A 29 33.79 75.40 -13.99
CA SER A 29 32.38 75.80 -14.19
C SER A 29 31.74 74.72 -15.01
N GLU A 30 30.72 74.14 -14.57
CA GLU A 30 29.35 74.60 -14.65
C GLU A 30 28.44 73.70 -13.80
N ARG A 31 27.78 74.37 -12.93
CA ARG A 31 26.39 74.18 -12.51
C ARG A 31 25.76 72.79 -12.72
N GLY A 32 25.60 72.18 -11.57
CA GLY A 32 24.78 71.02 -11.36
C GLY A 32 23.39 71.11 -11.97
N TYR A 33 23.14 70.18 -12.83
CA TYR A 33 21.79 69.70 -13.03
C TYR A 33 21.61 68.50 -12.09
N ALA A 34 20.96 68.80 -10.98
CA ALA A 34 20.42 67.77 -10.11
C ALA A 34 19.45 66.93 -10.95
N GLN A 35 19.95 65.78 -11.38
CA GLN A 35 19.07 64.74 -11.89
C GLN A 35 18.25 64.21 -10.71
N ARG A 36 17.01 64.68 -10.63
CA ARG A 36 16.00 64.05 -9.77
C ARG A 36 15.96 62.56 -10.11
N PRO A 37 16.11 61.68 -9.10
CA PRO A 37 15.86 60.28 -9.32
C PRO A 37 14.42 60.14 -9.82
N ARG A 38 14.25 59.65 -11.05
CA ARG A 38 12.96 59.19 -11.52
C ARG A 38 12.54 58.10 -10.57
N ARG A 39 11.61 58.39 -9.66
CA ARG A 39 10.83 57.39 -8.96
C ARG A 39 10.14 56.58 -10.04
N GLY A 40 10.77 55.52 -10.45
CA GLY A 40 10.14 54.48 -11.26
C GLY A 40 8.95 53.99 -10.45
N ALA A 41 7.79 54.32 -10.93
CA ALA A 41 6.54 53.73 -10.48
C ALA A 41 6.70 52.20 -10.68
N LEU A 42 7.15 51.52 -9.65
CA LEU A 42 6.96 50.06 -9.52
C LEU A 42 5.47 49.83 -9.34
N GLY A 43 4.74 50.21 -10.41
CA GLY A 43 3.32 49.94 -10.49
C GLY A 43 3.13 48.41 -10.38
N GLY A 44 2.18 48.02 -9.57
CA GLY A 44 1.58 46.73 -9.24
C GLY A 44 1.75 45.49 -10.11
N ARG A 45 2.65 45.52 -11.08
CA ARG A 45 2.93 44.39 -12.01
C ARG A 45 3.53 43.15 -11.30
N PRO A 46 4.51 43.29 -10.36
CA PRO A 46 5.04 42.08 -9.71
C PRO A 46 4.01 41.40 -8.80
N LEU A 47 3.16 42.16 -8.11
CA LEU A 47 2.08 41.60 -7.30
C LEU A 47 1.01 40.87 -8.15
N LEU A 48 0.73 41.39 -9.33
CA LEU A 48 -0.19 40.73 -10.28
C LEU A 48 0.38 39.39 -10.77
N TRP A 49 1.69 39.37 -11.07
CA TRP A 49 2.37 38.13 -11.50
C TRP A 49 2.43 37.08 -10.37
N VAL A 50 2.70 37.49 -9.13
CA VAL A 50 2.65 36.61 -7.96
C VAL A 50 1.24 36.06 -7.74
N ALA A 51 0.22 36.90 -7.86
CA ALA A 51 -1.19 36.46 -7.74
C ALA A 51 -1.58 35.46 -8.84
N LEU A 52 -1.17 35.72 -10.09
CA LEU A 52 -1.46 34.83 -11.22
C LEU A 52 -0.73 33.49 -11.10
N THR A 53 0.54 33.49 -10.68
CA THR A 53 1.29 32.22 -10.48
C THR A 53 0.75 31.42 -9.30
N SER A 54 0.35 32.08 -8.21
CA SER A 54 -0.29 31.43 -7.07
C SER A 54 -1.66 30.84 -7.44
N LEU A 55 -2.46 31.56 -8.22
CA LEU A 55 -3.75 31.06 -8.71
C LEU A 55 -3.54 29.86 -9.67
N ALA A 56 -2.59 29.96 -10.60
CA ALA A 56 -2.25 28.86 -11.50
C ALA A 56 -1.76 27.63 -10.71
N GLY A 57 -0.96 27.82 -9.65
CA GLY A 57 -0.51 26.74 -8.76
C GLY A 57 -1.69 26.07 -8.03
N LEU A 58 -2.63 26.86 -7.50
CA LEU A 58 -3.84 26.35 -6.84
C LEU A 58 -4.75 25.59 -7.82
N VAL A 59 -4.91 26.11 -9.03
CA VAL A 59 -5.68 25.45 -10.10
C VAL A 59 -5.00 24.13 -10.52
N ALA A 60 -3.69 24.14 -10.71
CA ALA A 60 -2.93 22.93 -11.01
C ALA A 60 -3.06 21.90 -9.87
N LEU A 61 -2.91 22.32 -8.62
CA LEU A 61 -3.08 21.46 -7.46
C LEU A 61 -4.51 20.91 -7.36
N PHE A 62 -5.52 21.72 -7.67
CA PHE A 62 -6.92 21.29 -7.74
C PHE A 62 -7.12 20.24 -8.84
N PHE A 63 -6.58 20.44 -10.04
CA PHE A 63 -6.70 19.47 -11.14
C PHE A 63 -5.90 18.19 -10.85
N VAL A 64 -4.70 18.29 -10.26
CA VAL A 64 -3.93 17.13 -9.83
C VAL A 64 -4.67 16.36 -8.73
N SER A 65 -5.21 17.05 -7.72
CA SER A 65 -5.99 16.41 -6.65
C SER A 65 -7.29 15.79 -7.17
N ARG A 66 -7.91 16.38 -8.20
CA ARG A 66 -9.08 15.82 -8.87
C ARG A 66 -8.70 14.62 -9.73
N ALA A 67 -7.58 14.68 -10.48
CA ALA A 67 -7.08 13.56 -11.27
C ALA A 67 -6.69 12.36 -10.38
N VAL A 68 -6.03 12.61 -9.25
CA VAL A 68 -5.72 11.56 -8.26
C VAL A 68 -7.00 10.96 -7.66
N ARG A 69 -8.02 11.77 -7.40
CA ARG A 69 -9.34 11.28 -6.91
C ARG A 69 -10.17 10.57 -7.98
N SER A 70 -10.04 10.93 -9.25
CA SER A 70 -10.75 10.26 -10.35
C SER A 70 -10.13 8.90 -10.73
N HIS A 71 -8.94 8.57 -10.20
CA HIS A 71 -8.37 7.22 -10.24
C HIS A 71 -8.77 6.38 -9.02
N ALA A 72 -9.79 6.79 -8.25
CA ALA A 72 -10.40 5.91 -7.28
C ALA A 72 -10.88 4.65 -8.03
N ALA A 73 -10.31 3.49 -7.68
CA ALA A 73 -10.66 2.24 -8.30
C ALA A 73 -12.17 2.03 -8.28
N GLU A 74 -12.73 1.71 -9.43
CA GLU A 74 -14.14 1.35 -9.53
C GLU A 74 -14.34 0.00 -8.82
N PRO A 75 -15.37 -0.15 -7.97
CA PRO A 75 -15.63 -1.41 -7.31
C PRO A 75 -15.83 -2.54 -8.34
N PRO A 76 -15.35 -3.77 -8.04
CA PRO A 76 -15.53 -4.91 -8.95
C PRO A 76 -16.98 -5.09 -9.34
N ALA A 77 -17.24 -5.35 -10.63
CA ALA A 77 -18.59 -5.51 -11.17
C ALA A 77 -19.29 -6.81 -10.72
N ILE A 78 -18.51 -7.85 -10.38
CA ILE A 78 -19.02 -9.13 -9.89
C ILE A 78 -19.75 -8.91 -8.56
N ARG A 79 -20.94 -9.49 -8.44
CA ARG A 79 -21.71 -9.51 -7.19
C ARG A 79 -22.48 -10.82 -7.09
N ILE A 80 -21.95 -11.75 -6.32
CA ILE A 80 -22.57 -13.08 -6.08
C ILE A 80 -22.93 -13.15 -4.59
N PRO A 81 -24.21 -13.14 -4.20
CA PRO A 81 -24.61 -13.25 -2.80
C PRO A 81 -24.10 -14.56 -2.17
N LEU A 82 -23.47 -14.46 -1.00
CA LEU A 82 -23.14 -15.62 -0.19
C LEU A 82 -24.40 -16.07 0.59
N PRO A 83 -24.73 -17.36 0.57
CA PRO A 83 -25.70 -17.91 1.52
C PRO A 83 -25.27 -17.65 2.96
N ALA A 84 -26.23 -17.49 3.86
CA ALA A 84 -25.93 -17.41 5.27
C ALA A 84 -25.22 -18.68 5.72
N PHE A 85 -24.19 -18.52 6.55
CA PHE A 85 -23.50 -19.61 7.21
C PHE A 85 -23.29 -19.27 8.67
N GLU A 86 -23.20 -20.28 9.51
CA GLU A 86 -22.84 -20.15 10.92
C GLU A 86 -21.87 -21.29 11.26
N LEU A 87 -20.69 -20.93 11.69
CA LEU A 87 -19.57 -21.84 12.00
C LEU A 87 -19.05 -21.53 13.41
N THR A 88 -17.92 -22.13 13.78
CA THR A 88 -17.26 -21.92 15.06
C THR A 88 -15.92 -21.25 14.84
N ASP A 89 -15.62 -20.19 15.58
CA ASP A 89 -14.33 -19.53 15.52
C ASP A 89 -13.26 -20.26 16.37
N GLN A 90 -12.01 -19.83 16.27
CA GLN A 90 -10.87 -20.36 17.03
C GLN A 90 -10.99 -20.17 18.56
N ARG A 91 -12.01 -19.49 19.06
CA ARG A 91 -12.34 -19.33 20.49
C ARG A 91 -13.50 -20.22 20.92
N GLY A 92 -14.01 -21.05 20.01
CA GLY A 92 -15.19 -21.86 20.26
C GLY A 92 -16.51 -21.10 20.22
N GLN A 93 -16.54 -19.87 19.69
CA GLN A 93 -17.73 -19.05 19.63
C GLN A 93 -18.41 -19.18 18.25
N ARG A 94 -19.73 -19.02 18.23
CA ARG A 94 -20.48 -18.96 16.97
C ARG A 94 -20.07 -17.74 16.17
N PHE A 95 -19.78 -17.94 14.91
CA PHE A 95 -19.36 -16.90 13.98
C PHE A 95 -19.88 -17.21 12.58
N GLY A 96 -20.45 -16.21 11.93
CA GLY A 96 -20.98 -16.38 10.59
C GLY A 96 -21.09 -15.08 9.81
N LEU A 97 -21.90 -15.07 8.77
CA LEU A 97 -22.06 -13.94 7.88
C LEU A 97 -22.57 -12.68 8.64
N GLU A 98 -23.38 -12.84 9.66
CA GLU A 98 -23.94 -11.71 10.43
C GLU A 98 -22.86 -10.92 11.17
N GLN A 99 -21.81 -11.57 11.70
CA GLN A 99 -20.68 -10.91 12.36
C GLN A 99 -19.79 -10.14 11.39
N LEU A 100 -19.90 -10.43 10.09
CA LEU A 100 -19.13 -9.81 9.01
C LEU A 100 -19.89 -8.68 8.31
N ARG A 101 -21.18 -8.52 8.57
CA ARG A 101 -21.98 -7.44 7.96
C ARG A 101 -21.42 -6.06 8.29
N GLY A 102 -21.45 -5.18 7.32
CA GLY A 102 -20.90 -3.82 7.42
C GLY A 102 -19.39 -3.74 7.28
N ARG A 103 -18.71 -4.87 7.03
CA ARG A 103 -17.26 -4.94 6.79
C ARG A 103 -16.99 -5.56 5.42
N VAL A 104 -16.00 -5.04 4.75
CA VAL A 104 -15.35 -5.75 3.64
C VAL A 104 -14.47 -6.83 4.24
N TRP A 105 -14.44 -8.01 3.63
CA TRP A 105 -13.58 -9.07 4.15
C TRP A 105 -13.00 -9.93 3.05
N ILE A 106 -11.87 -10.56 3.38
CA ILE A 106 -11.13 -11.44 2.47
C ILE A 106 -11.09 -12.82 3.09
N ALA A 107 -11.53 -13.81 2.31
CA ALA A 107 -11.50 -15.21 2.70
C ALA A 107 -10.34 -15.96 2.05
N ASP A 108 -9.75 -16.88 2.81
CA ASP A 108 -8.87 -17.94 2.33
C ASP A 108 -9.28 -19.31 2.93
N PHE A 109 -8.70 -20.38 2.38
CA PHE A 109 -9.10 -21.75 2.67
C PHE A 109 -7.83 -22.58 2.91
N ILE A 110 -7.66 -23.10 4.12
CA ILE A 110 -6.47 -23.85 4.52
C ILE A 110 -6.84 -25.13 5.31
N PHE A 111 -5.84 -25.92 5.63
CA PHE A 111 -5.86 -26.87 6.74
C PHE A 111 -4.51 -26.83 7.47
N THR A 112 -4.54 -26.98 8.79
CA THR A 112 -3.37 -26.68 9.64
C THR A 112 -2.21 -27.65 9.45
N THR A 113 -2.51 -28.90 9.05
CA THR A 113 -1.50 -29.95 8.82
C THR A 113 -0.84 -29.93 7.45
N CYS A 114 -1.19 -28.93 6.60
CA CYS A 114 -0.59 -28.77 5.27
C CYS A 114 0.88 -28.36 5.36
N PRO A 115 1.83 -29.12 4.81
CA PRO A 115 3.25 -28.83 4.97
C PRO A 115 3.79 -27.79 3.97
N THR A 116 3.06 -27.42 2.93
CA THR A 116 3.62 -26.68 1.79
C THR A 116 2.85 -25.41 1.40
N VAL A 117 1.62 -25.56 0.97
CA VAL A 117 0.83 -24.47 0.35
C VAL A 117 0.22 -23.54 1.41
N CYS A 118 -0.39 -24.10 2.45
CA CYS A 118 -1.08 -23.31 3.47
C CYS A 118 -0.17 -22.35 4.24
N PRO A 119 1.07 -22.70 4.63
CA PRO A 119 1.99 -21.73 5.21
C PRO A 119 2.28 -20.55 4.28
N LYS A 120 2.40 -20.78 2.97
CA LYS A 120 2.59 -19.70 1.98
C LYS A 120 1.33 -18.82 1.88
N LEU A 121 0.14 -19.44 1.82
CA LEU A 121 -1.12 -18.72 1.76
C LEU A 121 -1.32 -17.86 3.02
N THR A 122 -1.02 -18.40 4.20
CA THR A 122 -1.05 -17.64 5.45
C THR A 122 -0.07 -16.46 5.42
N GLN A 123 1.14 -16.62 4.86
CA GLN A 123 2.06 -15.49 4.69
C GLN A 123 1.50 -14.42 3.74
N ARG A 124 0.83 -14.81 2.67
CA ARG A 124 0.17 -13.87 1.76
C ARG A 124 -0.99 -13.11 2.44
N MET A 125 -1.78 -13.81 3.25
CA MET A 125 -2.82 -13.18 4.07
C MET A 125 -2.22 -12.23 5.12
N LYS A 126 -1.07 -12.55 5.74
CA LYS A 126 -0.33 -11.63 6.62
C LYS A 126 0.16 -10.39 5.86
N GLU A 127 0.62 -10.55 4.63
CA GLU A 127 0.98 -9.41 3.77
C GLU A 127 -0.23 -8.49 3.53
N ILE A 128 -1.40 -9.08 3.23
CA ILE A 128 -2.65 -8.33 3.06
C ILE A 128 -3.00 -7.59 4.36
N GLU A 129 -2.93 -8.26 5.51
CA GLU A 129 -3.20 -7.64 6.81
C GLU A 129 -2.30 -6.43 7.04
N GLN A 130 -1.00 -6.58 6.83
CA GLN A 130 -0.02 -5.51 7.04
C GLN A 130 -0.26 -4.31 6.10
N ARG A 131 -0.54 -4.57 4.83
CA ARG A 131 -0.74 -3.55 3.80
C ARG A 131 -2.10 -2.87 3.86
N SER A 132 -3.05 -3.43 4.61
CA SER A 132 -4.41 -2.89 4.78
C SER A 132 -4.67 -2.30 6.18
N ARG A 133 -3.63 -2.01 6.95
CA ARG A 133 -3.77 -1.48 8.33
C ARG A 133 -4.46 -0.12 8.39
N ASP A 134 -4.30 0.66 7.35
CA ASP A 134 -4.96 1.96 7.17
C ASP A 134 -6.49 1.85 7.01
N LEU A 135 -7.00 0.70 6.59
CA LEU A 135 -8.44 0.42 6.51
C LEU A 135 -9.06 0.06 7.88
N GLY A 136 -8.22 -0.20 8.88
CA GLY A 136 -8.67 -0.49 10.26
C GLY A 136 -9.69 -1.63 10.33
N GLY A 137 -10.74 -1.45 11.12
CA GLY A 137 -11.82 -2.44 11.29
C GLY A 137 -12.78 -2.56 10.10
N ALA A 138 -12.64 -1.72 9.06
CA ALA A 138 -13.47 -1.80 7.86
C ALA A 138 -13.10 -2.98 6.96
N LEU A 139 -11.88 -3.53 7.07
CA LEU A 139 -11.45 -4.77 6.43
C LEU A 139 -11.18 -5.85 7.47
N HIS A 140 -11.74 -7.04 7.26
CA HIS A 140 -11.54 -8.22 8.10
C HIS A 140 -10.99 -9.39 7.28
N LEU A 141 -10.23 -10.28 7.91
CA LEU A 141 -9.71 -11.49 7.28
C LEU A 141 -10.39 -12.72 7.88
N VAL A 142 -10.73 -13.68 7.05
CA VAL A 142 -11.41 -14.91 7.48
C VAL A 142 -10.76 -16.10 6.81
N THR A 143 -10.25 -17.01 7.63
CA THR A 143 -9.68 -18.28 7.19
C THR A 143 -10.66 -19.40 7.48
N PHE A 144 -11.06 -20.15 6.48
CA PHE A 144 -11.89 -21.34 6.63
C PHE A 144 -10.98 -22.58 6.60
N THR A 145 -11.16 -23.48 7.57
CA THR A 145 -10.55 -24.79 7.41
C THR A 145 -11.31 -25.63 6.39
N VAL A 146 -10.59 -26.45 5.65
CA VAL A 146 -11.15 -27.48 4.76
C VAL A 146 -11.00 -28.89 5.34
N ASP A 147 -10.47 -29.00 6.56
CA ASP A 147 -10.26 -30.26 7.30
C ASP A 147 -10.76 -30.14 8.76
N PRO A 148 -12.07 -29.91 8.96
CA PRO A 148 -12.62 -29.63 10.28
C PRO A 148 -12.55 -30.82 11.25
N GLU A 149 -12.32 -32.03 10.74
CA GLU A 149 -12.12 -33.21 11.59
C GLU A 149 -10.81 -33.13 12.40
N ASN A 150 -9.76 -32.49 11.82
CA ASN A 150 -8.47 -32.30 12.48
C ASN A 150 -8.32 -30.87 13.05
N ASP A 151 -8.93 -29.89 12.42
CA ASP A 151 -8.81 -28.46 12.75
C ASP A 151 -9.92 -28.02 13.71
N THR A 152 -9.85 -28.50 14.99
CA THR A 152 -10.74 -28.04 16.04
C THR A 152 -10.48 -26.56 16.38
N PRO A 153 -11.40 -25.87 17.12
CA PRO A 153 -11.14 -24.50 17.56
C PRO A 153 -9.80 -24.33 18.28
N GLU A 154 -9.41 -25.28 19.12
CA GLU A 154 -8.16 -25.26 19.88
C GLU A 154 -6.95 -25.41 18.94
N VAL A 155 -7.04 -26.26 17.92
CA VAL A 155 -5.99 -26.42 16.89
C VAL A 155 -5.84 -25.15 16.08
N LEU A 156 -6.96 -24.53 15.66
CA LEU A 156 -6.94 -23.24 14.98
C LEU A 156 -6.35 -22.13 15.85
N ALA A 157 -6.65 -22.09 17.15
CA ALA A 157 -6.05 -21.14 18.08
C ALA A 157 -4.54 -21.34 18.22
N GLN A 158 -4.06 -22.58 18.31
CA GLN A 158 -2.64 -22.91 18.33
C GLN A 158 -1.94 -22.53 17.03
N TYR A 159 -2.59 -22.80 15.90
CA TYR A 159 -2.10 -22.38 14.59
C TYR A 159 -1.97 -20.85 14.50
N ALA A 160 -3.02 -20.13 14.87
CA ALA A 160 -2.99 -18.68 14.88
C ALA A 160 -1.84 -18.12 15.74
N ALA A 161 -1.65 -18.69 16.93
CA ALA A 161 -0.56 -18.30 17.83
C ALA A 161 0.82 -18.62 17.22
N SER A 162 1.00 -19.81 16.64
CA SER A 162 2.26 -20.22 16.01
C SER A 162 2.61 -19.36 14.80
N GLN A 163 1.61 -18.91 14.06
CA GLN A 163 1.78 -18.02 12.90
C GLN A 163 1.82 -16.53 13.29
N GLY A 164 1.55 -16.17 14.55
CA GLY A 164 1.51 -14.78 15.01
C GLY A 164 0.43 -13.97 14.30
N LEU A 165 -0.79 -14.50 14.20
CA LEU A 165 -1.90 -13.84 13.50
C LEU A 165 -2.56 -12.77 14.39
N PRO A 166 -2.86 -11.57 13.89
CA PRO A 166 -3.56 -10.50 14.62
C PRO A 166 -5.07 -10.76 14.66
N LEU A 167 -5.53 -11.48 15.69
CA LEU A 167 -6.91 -11.96 15.84
C LEU A 167 -7.96 -10.85 16.01
N GLU A 168 -7.58 -9.59 16.18
CA GLU A 168 -8.49 -8.45 16.20
C GLU A 168 -9.14 -8.23 14.83
N ARG A 169 -8.43 -8.55 13.76
CA ARG A 169 -8.86 -8.37 12.37
C ARG A 169 -8.87 -9.67 11.57
N TRP A 170 -8.64 -10.80 12.23
CA TRP A 170 -8.52 -12.09 11.55
C TRP A 170 -9.21 -13.19 12.36
N THR A 171 -10.16 -13.88 11.75
CA THR A 171 -10.91 -14.98 12.35
C THR A 171 -10.65 -16.27 11.59
N LEU A 172 -10.41 -17.36 12.30
CA LEU A 172 -10.28 -18.70 11.74
C LEU A 172 -11.53 -19.49 12.08
N LEU A 173 -12.11 -20.17 11.08
CA LEU A 173 -13.40 -20.83 11.22
C LEU A 173 -13.29 -22.34 10.97
N THR A 174 -13.95 -23.09 11.80
CA THR A 174 -14.19 -24.54 11.70
C THR A 174 -15.67 -24.85 12.01
N GLY A 175 -16.09 -26.10 11.87
CA GLY A 175 -17.45 -26.51 12.18
C GLY A 175 -17.76 -27.91 11.65
N PRO A 176 -19.03 -28.34 11.67
CA PRO A 176 -19.42 -29.59 11.04
C PRO A 176 -19.01 -29.68 9.58
N LEU A 177 -18.50 -30.83 9.14
CA LEU A 177 -17.96 -31.02 7.79
C LEU A 177 -18.97 -30.65 6.71
N ASP A 178 -20.23 -31.05 6.86
CA ASP A 178 -21.31 -30.75 5.92
C ASP A 178 -21.58 -29.24 5.80
N GLN A 179 -21.45 -28.49 6.89
CA GLN A 179 -21.58 -27.03 6.87
C GLN A 179 -20.38 -26.35 6.21
N ILE A 180 -19.16 -26.81 6.48
CA ILE A 180 -17.94 -26.35 5.82
C ILE A 180 -18.04 -26.62 4.31
N GLU A 181 -18.36 -27.85 3.91
CA GLU A 181 -18.55 -28.22 2.50
C GLU A 181 -19.63 -27.36 1.82
N SER A 182 -20.78 -27.21 2.46
CA SER A 182 -21.86 -26.38 1.92
C SER A 182 -21.42 -24.93 1.74
N THR A 183 -20.71 -24.36 2.73
CA THR A 183 -20.23 -22.98 2.69
C THR A 183 -19.21 -22.80 1.57
N ILE A 184 -18.27 -23.69 1.42
CA ILE A 184 -17.18 -23.57 0.43
C ILE A 184 -17.67 -23.89 -0.98
N LEU A 185 -18.34 -25.04 -1.16
CA LEU A 185 -18.76 -25.49 -2.49
C LEU A 185 -19.94 -24.68 -3.03
N LYS A 186 -20.98 -24.49 -2.21
CA LYS A 186 -22.21 -23.82 -2.64
C LYS A 186 -22.14 -22.31 -2.43
N GLY A 187 -21.50 -21.86 -1.35
CA GLY A 187 -21.33 -20.44 -1.05
C GLY A 187 -20.24 -19.82 -1.90
N PHE A 188 -19.01 -20.16 -1.64
CA PHE A 188 -17.85 -19.57 -2.32
C PHE A 188 -17.62 -20.10 -3.74
N LYS A 189 -18.30 -21.14 -4.18
CA LYS A 189 -18.10 -21.75 -5.51
C LYS A 189 -16.66 -22.24 -5.74
N ILE A 190 -15.97 -22.62 -4.68
CA ILE A 190 -14.61 -23.14 -4.71
C ILE A 190 -14.67 -24.67 -4.64
N ALA A 191 -13.98 -25.35 -5.55
CA ALA A 191 -13.90 -26.80 -5.53
C ALA A 191 -13.13 -27.28 -4.29
N MET A 192 -13.77 -28.14 -3.54
CA MET A 192 -13.19 -28.90 -2.43
C MET A 192 -13.25 -30.38 -2.80
N GLY A 193 -12.19 -31.12 -2.62
CA GLY A 193 -12.22 -32.55 -2.88
C GLY A 193 -11.00 -33.29 -2.31
N LYS A 194 -11.27 -34.45 -1.71
CA LYS A 194 -10.22 -35.43 -1.40
C LYS A 194 -9.87 -36.13 -2.72
N LYS A 195 -8.74 -35.82 -3.33
CA LYS A 195 -8.20 -36.64 -4.41
C LYS A 195 -7.37 -37.73 -3.76
N GLU A 196 -7.87 -38.96 -3.80
CA GLU A 196 -7.07 -40.15 -3.46
C GLU A 196 -5.96 -40.30 -4.50
N SER A 197 -4.79 -39.79 -4.21
CA SER A 197 -3.63 -39.92 -5.10
C SER A 197 -2.59 -40.92 -4.58
N SER A 198 -2.95 -41.79 -3.68
CA SER A 198 -2.24 -42.99 -3.19
C SER A 198 -2.69 -43.31 -1.75
N PRO A 199 -2.60 -44.55 -1.26
CA PRO A 199 -2.96 -44.87 0.11
C PRO A 199 -2.15 -44.01 1.10
N GLY A 200 -2.82 -43.12 1.83
CA GLY A 200 -2.24 -42.28 2.88
C GLY A 200 -1.88 -40.86 2.49
N ILE A 201 -2.08 -40.43 1.23
CA ILE A 201 -1.89 -39.03 0.83
C ILE A 201 -3.25 -38.45 0.42
N PHE A 202 -3.92 -37.76 1.34
CA PHE A 202 -5.08 -36.97 1.04
C PHE A 202 -4.63 -35.63 0.45
N SER A 203 -4.76 -35.47 -0.87
CA SER A 203 -4.60 -34.14 -1.49
C SER A 203 -5.94 -33.43 -1.43
N ILE A 204 -6.12 -32.55 -0.46
CA ILE A 204 -7.25 -31.63 -0.42
C ILE A 204 -6.96 -30.58 -1.49
N PHE A 205 -7.72 -30.63 -2.59
CA PHE A 205 -7.60 -29.65 -3.67
C PHE A 205 -8.33 -28.38 -3.26
N HIS A 206 -7.59 -27.44 -2.68
CA HIS A 206 -8.06 -26.05 -2.50
C HIS A 206 -7.26 -25.18 -3.47
N GLY A 207 -7.96 -24.33 -4.19
CA GLY A 207 -7.27 -23.31 -5.00
C GLY A 207 -6.54 -22.33 -4.07
N GLU A 208 -5.32 -21.91 -4.43
CA GLU A 208 -4.60 -20.79 -3.79
C GLU A 208 -5.33 -19.48 -4.08
N ARG A 209 -6.63 -19.43 -3.77
CA ARG A 209 -7.49 -18.29 -4.11
C ARG A 209 -7.93 -17.55 -2.87
N LEU A 210 -7.89 -16.24 -3.01
CA LEU A 210 -8.46 -15.28 -2.08
C LEU A 210 -9.80 -14.82 -2.63
N VAL A 211 -10.79 -14.66 -1.76
CA VAL A 211 -12.13 -14.20 -2.15
C VAL A 211 -12.43 -12.90 -1.44
N LEU A 212 -12.72 -11.87 -2.21
CA LEU A 212 -13.16 -10.57 -1.70
C LEU A 212 -14.68 -10.55 -1.55
N VAL A 213 -15.16 -10.15 -0.38
CA VAL A 213 -16.58 -10.05 -0.06
C VAL A 213 -16.89 -8.66 0.47
N ASP A 214 -18.03 -8.08 0.06
CA ASP A 214 -18.47 -6.76 0.48
C ASP A 214 -19.23 -6.77 1.82
N GLN A 215 -19.63 -5.57 2.25
CA GLN A 215 -20.34 -5.34 3.52
C GLN A 215 -21.70 -6.01 3.60
N GLU A 216 -22.32 -6.28 2.45
CA GLU A 216 -23.62 -6.96 2.35
C GLU A 216 -23.47 -8.49 2.29
N GLY A 217 -22.23 -9.00 2.23
CA GLY A 217 -21.93 -10.42 2.14
C GLY A 217 -22.04 -10.95 0.70
N ALA A 218 -21.76 -10.13 -0.30
CA ALA A 218 -21.65 -10.59 -1.68
C ALA A 218 -20.18 -10.71 -2.12
N ILE A 219 -19.85 -11.80 -2.80
CA ILE A 219 -18.54 -12.00 -3.42
C ILE A 219 -18.36 -10.97 -4.52
N ARG A 220 -17.23 -10.29 -4.50
CA ARG A 220 -16.85 -9.25 -5.45
C ARG A 220 -15.69 -9.66 -6.37
N GLY A 221 -14.96 -10.69 -6.03
CA GLY A 221 -13.87 -11.20 -6.87
C GLY A 221 -13.15 -12.40 -6.28
N TYR A 222 -12.44 -13.08 -7.15
CA TYR A 222 -11.53 -14.18 -6.85
C TYR A 222 -10.15 -13.79 -7.33
N TYR A 223 -9.14 -13.92 -6.48
CA TYR A 223 -7.78 -13.47 -6.74
C TYR A 223 -6.81 -14.60 -6.44
N GLU A 224 -5.72 -14.64 -7.17
CA GLU A 224 -4.61 -15.54 -6.88
C GLU A 224 -3.78 -14.97 -5.71
N ALA A 225 -3.29 -15.85 -4.82
CA ALA A 225 -2.45 -15.44 -3.69
C ALA A 225 -0.99 -15.24 -4.13
N ASN A 226 -0.77 -14.39 -5.14
CA ASN A 226 0.53 -14.11 -5.76
C ASN A 226 0.83 -12.60 -5.82
N ASP A 227 1.98 -12.26 -6.41
CA ASP A 227 2.46 -10.87 -6.47
C ASP A 227 1.56 -9.95 -7.32
N GLU A 228 0.70 -10.50 -8.18
CA GLU A 228 -0.26 -9.74 -8.99
C GLU A 228 -1.63 -9.64 -8.30
N GLY A 229 -2.09 -10.73 -7.69
CA GLY A 229 -3.41 -10.80 -7.06
C GLY A 229 -3.50 -9.99 -5.77
N ILE A 230 -2.44 -9.93 -4.96
CA ILE A 230 -2.46 -9.16 -3.70
C ILE A 230 -2.65 -7.66 -3.93
N PRO A 231 -1.92 -6.97 -4.82
CA PRO A 231 -2.21 -5.58 -5.13
C PRO A 231 -3.61 -5.36 -5.69
N ALA A 232 -4.10 -6.31 -6.50
CA ALA A 232 -5.43 -6.23 -7.09
C ALA A 232 -6.53 -6.32 -6.02
N ILE A 233 -6.49 -7.32 -5.13
CA ILE A 233 -7.51 -7.48 -4.08
C ILE A 233 -7.48 -6.31 -3.08
N LEU A 234 -6.31 -5.76 -2.75
CA LEU A 234 -6.18 -4.60 -1.87
C LEU A 234 -6.76 -3.33 -2.49
N ARG A 235 -6.51 -3.09 -3.77
CA ARG A 235 -7.12 -1.98 -4.53
C ARG A 235 -8.64 -2.08 -4.51
N ASP A 236 -9.17 -3.25 -4.81
CA ASP A 236 -10.60 -3.49 -4.94
C ASP A 236 -11.30 -3.49 -3.57
N ALA A 237 -10.64 -4.00 -2.52
CA ALA A 237 -11.10 -3.88 -1.13
C ALA A 237 -11.16 -2.40 -0.70
N GLY A 238 -10.12 -1.61 -0.99
CA GLY A 238 -10.12 -0.17 -0.72
C GLY A 238 -11.21 0.59 -1.46
N ALA A 239 -11.62 0.15 -2.66
CA ALA A 239 -12.74 0.73 -3.39
C ALA A 239 -14.10 0.42 -2.74
N LEU A 240 -14.22 -0.70 -2.03
CA LEU A 240 -15.45 -1.13 -1.34
C LEU A 240 -15.60 -0.52 0.06
N VAL A 241 -14.51 -0.16 0.74
CA VAL A 241 -14.51 0.38 2.12
C VAL A 241 -15.02 1.84 2.18
N LYS A 242 -15.32 2.48 1.07
CA LYS A 242 -15.76 3.89 1.00
C LYS A 242 -17.14 4.13 1.59
#